data_9fcf25a5550133cf254411a96f7fda1e
#
_entry.id   9fcf25a5550133cf254411a96f7fda1e
#
_cell.length_a   1.000
_cell.length_b   1.000
_cell.length_c   1.000
_cell.angle_alpha   90.00
_cell.angle_beta   90.00
_cell.angle_gamma   90.00
#
_symmetry.space_group_name_H-M   'P 1'
#
loop_
_entity.id
_entity.type
_entity.pdbx_description
1 polymer ?
#
loop_
_entity_poly.entity_id
_entity_poly.type
_entity_poly.pdbx_seq_one_letter_code
_entity_poly.pdbx_strand_id
1 'polypeptide(L)'
;KAPVLMGHHFSSIAGAGPITGPIGAAMFGWLPVTLWILVGGIFFGGVHDFGALFASVRNKGQSIGEIISANMSKRAKQLFIIFSYLTLILVVAAFASIVASTFGAVYDETGALNMAASETPATVAMISILFIVIAIVFGFCVYRRNMPMGIASVVGVLAIVLIMAIGMNFHPIYLSTKAWMWIVGIYIAIASVTPVWILLQPRDYLSSFLLYAMLAVAFFGVVVAHPTFDSTFPAVTSFAVDNGNGVQYMFPVLFTTVA
;
A
#
# COMPACT_ATOMS: atom_id res chain seq x y z
N LYS A 1 -4.13 -11.03 -20.45
CA LYS A 1 -3.11 -10.07 -19.95
C LYS A 1 -3.75 -8.79 -19.40
N ALA A 2 -4.84 -8.27 -19.99
CA ALA A 2 -5.53 -7.07 -19.51
C ALA A 2 -6.01 -7.18 -18.04
N PRO A 3 -6.63 -8.28 -17.57
CA PRO A 3 -7.03 -8.41 -16.16
C PRO A 3 -5.85 -8.33 -15.18
N VAL A 4 -4.69 -8.90 -15.55
CA VAL A 4 -3.47 -8.82 -14.69
C VAL A 4 -3.00 -7.38 -14.59
N LEU A 5 -2.99 -6.66 -15.70
CA LEU A 5 -2.59 -5.26 -15.73
C LEU A 5 -3.55 -4.39 -14.91
N MET A 6 -4.85 -4.64 -15.01
CA MET A 6 -5.86 -3.94 -14.21
C MET A 6 -5.71 -4.21 -12.71
N GLY A 7 -5.53 -5.48 -12.32
CA GLY A 7 -5.30 -5.85 -10.91
C GLY A 7 -4.00 -5.26 -10.36
N HIS A 8 -2.93 -5.26 -11.17
CA HIS A 8 -1.67 -4.62 -10.82
C HIS A 8 -1.83 -3.10 -10.61
N HIS A 9 -2.48 -2.39 -11.53
CA HIS A 9 -2.74 -0.95 -11.36
C HIS A 9 -3.57 -0.66 -10.13
N PHE A 10 -4.66 -1.39 -9.93
CA PHE A 10 -5.53 -1.21 -8.77
C PHE A 10 -4.78 -1.41 -7.45
N SER A 11 -4.01 -2.50 -7.34
CA SER A 11 -3.23 -2.79 -6.15
C SER A 11 -2.09 -1.78 -5.92
N SER A 12 -1.49 -1.26 -6.99
CA SER A 12 -0.43 -0.26 -6.89
C SER A 12 -0.94 1.12 -6.46
N ILE A 13 -2.13 1.52 -6.92
CA ILE A 13 -2.77 2.78 -6.53
C ILE A 13 -3.30 2.69 -5.10
N ALA A 14 -3.99 1.60 -4.77
CA ALA A 14 -4.55 1.36 -3.45
C ALA A 14 -3.49 0.81 -2.47
N GLY A 15 -2.35 1.48 -2.38
CA GLY A 15 -1.30 1.16 -1.41
C GLY A 15 -1.69 1.45 0.05
N ALA A 16 -0.71 1.48 0.95
CA ALA A 16 -0.96 1.73 2.37
C ALA A 16 -1.51 3.14 2.66
N GLY A 17 -1.15 4.14 1.85
CA GLY A 17 -1.59 5.54 2.02
C GLY A 17 -3.11 5.71 2.12
N PRO A 18 -3.90 5.24 1.14
CA PRO A 18 -5.37 5.33 1.17
C PRO A 18 -6.04 4.61 2.34
N ILE A 19 -5.35 3.71 3.02
CA ILE A 19 -5.86 2.99 4.20
C ILE A 19 -5.44 3.70 5.48
N THR A 20 -4.14 3.92 5.66
CA THR A 20 -3.57 4.48 6.89
C THR A 20 -3.77 5.98 7.01
N GLY A 21 -3.82 6.70 5.88
CA GLY A 21 -4.01 8.15 5.84
C GLY A 21 -5.33 8.59 6.47
N PRO A 22 -6.48 8.10 6.01
CA PRO A 22 -7.77 8.42 6.61
C PRO A 22 -7.87 8.05 8.09
N ILE A 23 -7.27 6.91 8.50
CA ILE A 23 -7.23 6.50 9.90
C ILE A 23 -6.44 7.51 10.73
N GLY A 24 -5.25 7.89 10.27
CA GLY A 24 -4.45 8.91 10.94
C GLY A 24 -5.11 10.28 11.00
N ALA A 25 -5.77 10.69 9.91
CA ALA A 25 -6.46 11.97 9.84
C ALA A 25 -7.76 12.00 10.66
N ALA A 26 -8.32 10.85 11.02
CA ALA A 26 -9.54 10.73 11.83
C ALA A 26 -9.42 11.41 13.20
N MET A 27 -8.20 11.67 13.68
CA MET A 27 -7.97 12.45 14.90
C MET A 27 -8.60 13.85 14.86
N PHE A 28 -8.80 14.44 13.68
CA PHE A 28 -9.43 15.75 13.49
C PHE A 28 -10.96 15.69 13.41
N GLY A 29 -11.56 14.51 13.50
CA GLY A 29 -12.99 14.24 13.34
C GLY A 29 -13.33 13.66 11.96
N TRP A 30 -14.53 13.06 11.84
CA TRP A 30 -14.93 12.37 10.60
C TRP A 30 -15.27 13.33 9.46
N LEU A 31 -15.79 14.53 9.74
CA LEU A 31 -16.25 15.45 8.72
C LEU A 31 -15.11 16.04 7.87
N PRO A 32 -14.01 16.57 8.45
CA PRO A 32 -12.87 17.07 7.67
C PRO A 32 -12.25 15.98 6.79
N VAL A 33 -12.11 14.76 7.32
CA VAL A 33 -11.54 13.63 6.58
C VAL A 33 -12.43 13.24 5.40
N THR A 34 -13.74 13.10 5.63
CA THR A 34 -14.71 12.75 4.58
C THR A 34 -14.75 13.81 3.47
N LEU A 35 -14.81 15.10 3.85
CA LEU A 35 -14.79 16.18 2.88
C LEU A 35 -13.50 16.19 2.06
N TRP A 36 -12.36 15.97 2.72
CA TRP A 36 -11.08 15.94 2.00
C TRP A 36 -10.95 14.70 1.10
N ILE A 37 -11.41 13.53 1.52
CA ILE A 37 -11.44 12.34 0.66
C ILE A 37 -12.29 12.59 -0.58
N LEU A 38 -13.47 13.18 -0.45
CA LEU A 38 -14.35 13.46 -1.59
C LEU A 38 -13.77 14.54 -2.51
N VAL A 39 -13.42 15.69 -1.97
CA VAL A 39 -12.91 16.81 -2.77
C VAL A 39 -11.50 16.50 -3.29
N GLY A 40 -10.63 16.02 -2.43
CA GLY A 40 -9.25 15.66 -2.79
C GLY A 40 -9.19 14.52 -3.80
N GLY A 41 -9.97 13.45 -3.59
CA GLY A 41 -10.03 12.33 -4.51
C GLY A 41 -10.53 12.70 -5.91
N ILE A 42 -11.50 13.62 -6.01
CA ILE A 42 -12.01 14.06 -7.31
C ILE A 42 -11.03 15.04 -7.98
N PHE A 43 -10.68 16.13 -7.28
CA PHE A 43 -9.96 17.25 -7.91
C PHE A 43 -8.44 17.04 -7.95
N PHE A 44 -7.85 16.50 -6.89
CA PHE A 44 -6.41 16.28 -6.82
C PHE A 44 -5.99 14.88 -7.29
N GLY A 45 -6.78 13.84 -7.00
CA GLY A 45 -6.54 12.50 -7.50
C GLY A 45 -7.04 12.32 -8.95
N GLY A 46 -8.35 12.26 -9.12
CA GLY A 46 -8.96 11.88 -10.41
C GLY A 46 -8.61 12.81 -11.57
N VAL A 47 -8.65 14.11 -11.38
CA VAL A 47 -8.31 15.10 -12.42
C VAL A 47 -6.81 15.05 -12.74
N HIS A 48 -5.95 14.94 -11.74
CA HIS A 48 -4.50 14.84 -11.92
C HIS A 48 -4.12 13.56 -12.69
N ASP A 49 -4.63 12.41 -12.26
CA ASP A 49 -4.31 11.13 -12.86
C ASP A 49 -4.85 11.01 -14.30
N PHE A 50 -6.07 11.48 -14.51
CA PHE A 50 -6.65 11.57 -15.85
C PHE A 50 -5.83 12.49 -16.76
N GLY A 51 -5.42 13.65 -16.25
CA GLY A 51 -4.60 14.60 -17.01
C GLY A 51 -3.23 14.04 -17.39
N ALA A 52 -2.57 13.36 -16.43
CA ALA A 52 -1.29 12.70 -16.66
C ALA A 52 -1.40 11.57 -17.70
N LEU A 53 -2.42 10.73 -17.57
CA LEU A 53 -2.68 9.63 -18.49
C LEU A 53 -3.03 10.16 -19.88
N PHE A 54 -3.90 11.16 -19.98
CA PHE A 54 -4.27 11.80 -21.25
C PHE A 54 -3.06 12.40 -21.95
N ALA A 55 -2.22 13.15 -21.20
CA ALA A 55 -1.00 13.71 -21.74
C ALA A 55 -0.04 12.63 -22.25
N SER A 56 0.13 11.55 -21.50
CA SER A 56 0.98 10.43 -21.91
C SER A 56 0.47 9.75 -23.19
N VAL A 57 -0.82 9.42 -23.25
CA VAL A 57 -1.43 8.77 -24.43
C VAL A 57 -1.31 9.68 -25.67
N ARG A 58 -1.58 10.98 -25.53
CA ARG A 58 -1.44 11.96 -26.62
C ARG A 58 0.00 12.08 -27.13
N ASN A 59 0.97 11.85 -26.25
CA ASN A 59 2.40 11.87 -26.60
C ASN A 59 2.98 10.46 -26.79
N LYS A 60 2.22 9.51 -27.33
CA LYS A 60 2.63 8.15 -27.72
C LYS A 60 3.18 7.31 -26.54
N GLY A 61 2.62 7.50 -25.35
CA GLY A 61 3.01 6.75 -24.16
C GLY A 61 4.32 7.25 -23.50
N GLN A 62 4.72 8.47 -23.78
CA GLN A 62 5.92 9.06 -23.16
C GLN A 62 5.69 9.37 -21.68
N SER A 63 6.78 9.33 -20.89
CA SER A 63 6.77 9.74 -19.50
C SER A 63 6.56 11.25 -19.36
N ILE A 64 6.03 11.68 -18.23
CA ILE A 64 5.82 13.12 -17.94
C ILE A 64 7.11 13.92 -18.08
N GLY A 65 8.26 13.36 -17.67
CA GLY A 65 9.56 14.02 -17.84
C GLY A 65 9.92 14.31 -19.32
N GLU A 66 9.58 13.37 -20.24
CA GLU A 66 9.78 13.59 -21.67
C GLU A 66 8.82 14.65 -22.22
N ILE A 67 7.57 14.63 -21.77
CA ILE A 67 6.57 15.63 -22.15
C ILE A 67 6.98 17.04 -21.68
N ILE A 68 7.52 17.16 -20.48
CA ILE A 68 8.07 18.42 -19.95
C ILE A 68 9.24 18.88 -20.83
N SER A 69 10.14 17.98 -21.22
CA SER A 69 11.27 18.32 -22.12
C SER A 69 10.81 18.87 -23.46
N ALA A 70 9.76 18.27 -24.03
CA ALA A 70 9.25 18.64 -25.35
C ALA A 70 8.46 19.97 -25.34
N ASN A 71 7.76 20.27 -24.25
CA ASN A 71 6.87 21.44 -24.16
C ASN A 71 7.45 22.63 -23.37
N MET A 72 8.46 22.39 -22.51
CA MET A 72 9.06 23.45 -21.69
C MET A 72 10.54 23.60 -21.98
N SER A 73 11.40 22.80 -21.32
CA SER A 73 12.84 22.84 -21.54
C SER A 73 13.56 21.60 -20.98
N LYS A 74 14.78 21.36 -21.44
CA LYS A 74 15.65 20.30 -20.88
C LYS A 74 15.98 20.52 -19.40
N ARG A 75 16.13 21.80 -18.97
CA ARG A 75 16.37 22.12 -17.56
C ARG A 75 15.18 21.78 -16.69
N ALA A 76 13.94 22.07 -17.14
CA ALA A 76 12.72 21.70 -16.44
C ALA A 76 12.61 20.17 -16.29
N LYS A 77 12.96 19.39 -17.33
CA LYS A 77 13.05 17.92 -17.24
C LYS A 77 14.04 17.47 -16.17
N GLN A 78 15.25 18.05 -16.13
CA GLN A 78 16.26 17.67 -15.13
C GLN A 78 15.78 17.94 -13.70
N LEU A 79 15.20 19.12 -13.45
CA LEU A 79 14.64 19.46 -12.14
C LEU A 79 13.50 18.51 -11.75
N PHE A 80 12.61 18.20 -12.68
CA PHE A 80 11.54 17.24 -12.46
C PHE A 80 12.06 15.84 -12.12
N ILE A 81 13.07 15.35 -12.83
CA ILE A 81 13.69 14.05 -12.57
C ILE A 81 14.32 14.01 -11.17
N ILE A 82 15.07 15.05 -10.79
CA ILE A 82 15.69 15.14 -9.46
C ILE A 82 14.61 15.16 -8.39
N PHE A 83 13.59 15.99 -8.54
CA PHE A 83 12.46 16.06 -7.61
C PHE A 83 11.77 14.69 -7.48
N SER A 84 11.42 14.06 -8.60
CA SER A 84 10.76 12.75 -8.60
C SER A 84 11.63 11.67 -7.95
N TYR A 85 12.92 11.68 -8.20
CA TYR A 85 13.86 10.72 -7.61
C TYR A 85 13.94 10.86 -6.09
N LEU A 86 14.07 12.10 -5.58
CA LEU A 86 14.10 12.35 -4.14
C LEU A 86 12.77 11.98 -3.48
N THR A 87 11.65 12.30 -4.12
CA THR A 87 10.31 11.92 -3.64
C THR A 87 10.15 10.41 -3.58
N LEU A 88 10.59 9.67 -4.60
CA LEU A 88 10.53 8.21 -4.61
C LEU A 88 11.37 7.58 -3.49
N ILE A 89 12.58 8.11 -3.22
CA ILE A 89 13.39 7.64 -2.09
C ILE A 89 12.64 7.83 -0.77
N LEU A 90 12.04 9.00 -0.58
CA LEU A 90 11.27 9.30 0.63
C LEU A 90 10.08 8.34 0.80
N VAL A 91 9.32 8.12 -0.27
CA VAL A 91 8.17 7.20 -0.28
C VAL A 91 8.61 5.76 0.03
N VAL A 92 9.68 5.29 -0.62
CA VAL A 92 10.22 3.93 -0.37
C VAL A 92 10.68 3.80 1.08
N ALA A 93 11.36 4.80 1.64
CA ALA A 93 11.81 4.78 3.03
C ALA A 93 10.63 4.76 4.01
N ALA A 94 9.59 5.56 3.75
CA ALA A 94 8.38 5.59 4.56
C ALA A 94 7.66 4.22 4.55
N PHE A 95 7.43 3.65 3.38
CA PHE A 95 6.79 2.33 3.28
C PHE A 95 7.64 1.20 3.87
N ALA A 96 8.95 1.23 3.68
CA ALA A 96 9.84 0.26 4.31
C ALA A 96 9.74 0.33 5.85
N SER A 97 9.65 1.53 6.40
CA SER A 97 9.45 1.74 7.84
C SER A 97 8.11 1.18 8.32
N ILE A 98 7.02 1.45 7.60
CA ILE A 98 5.68 0.93 7.93
C ILE A 98 5.68 -0.60 7.90
N VAL A 99 6.23 -1.21 6.85
CA VAL A 99 6.30 -2.68 6.73
C VAL A 99 7.15 -3.28 7.85
N ALA A 100 8.32 -2.71 8.10
CA ALA A 100 9.20 -3.20 9.16
C ALA A 100 8.58 -3.08 10.56
N SER A 101 7.81 -2.03 10.84
CA SER A 101 7.09 -1.88 12.11
C SER A 101 5.90 -2.85 12.21
N THR A 102 5.23 -3.15 11.09
CA THR A 102 4.12 -4.11 11.07
C THR A 102 4.58 -5.54 11.35
N PHE A 103 5.80 -5.88 10.94
CA PHE A 103 6.39 -7.22 11.14
C PHE A 103 7.20 -7.33 12.44
N GLY A 104 7.54 -6.19 13.04
CA GLY A 104 8.42 -6.12 14.20
C GLY A 104 7.83 -6.75 15.44
N ALA A 105 8.60 -7.65 16.08
CA ALA A 105 8.23 -8.21 17.37
C ALA A 105 8.26 -7.12 18.46
N VAL A 106 7.35 -7.26 19.42
CA VAL A 106 7.21 -6.35 20.58
C VAL A 106 8.06 -6.87 21.72
N TYR A 107 8.84 -5.99 22.33
CA TYR A 107 9.67 -6.29 23.51
C TYR A 107 9.18 -5.48 24.70
N ASP A 108 9.21 -6.08 25.86
CA ASP A 108 8.88 -5.41 27.13
C ASP A 108 10.00 -4.45 27.56
N GLU A 109 9.76 -3.64 28.58
CA GLU A 109 10.74 -2.69 29.14
C GLU A 109 12.04 -3.37 29.62
N THR A 110 11.96 -4.65 29.94
CA THR A 110 13.12 -5.48 30.33
C THR A 110 13.92 -6.01 29.15
N GLY A 111 13.46 -5.76 27.90
CA GLY A 111 14.06 -6.31 26.69
C GLY A 111 13.67 -7.76 26.40
N ALA A 112 12.74 -8.34 27.14
CA ALA A 112 12.22 -9.67 26.90
C ALA A 112 11.15 -9.65 25.79
N LEU A 113 11.09 -10.71 24.99
CA LEU A 113 10.11 -10.86 23.91
C LEU A 113 8.71 -11.04 24.50
N ASN A 114 7.80 -10.12 24.20
CA ASN A 114 6.39 -10.27 24.55
C ASN A 114 5.71 -11.13 23.47
N MET A 115 5.56 -12.42 23.76
CA MET A 115 4.99 -13.39 22.80
C MET A 115 3.57 -13.04 22.38
N ALA A 116 2.70 -12.70 23.33
CA ALA A 116 1.29 -12.40 23.04
C ALA A 116 1.13 -11.16 22.14
N ALA A 117 1.90 -10.11 22.38
CA ALA A 117 1.87 -8.91 21.55
C ALA A 117 2.57 -9.11 20.19
N SER A 118 3.50 -10.08 20.09
CA SER A 118 4.28 -10.37 18.87
C SER A 118 3.63 -11.40 17.96
N GLU A 119 2.59 -12.10 18.37
CA GLU A 119 1.91 -13.13 17.58
C GLU A 119 1.34 -12.58 16.27
N THR A 120 0.61 -11.48 16.33
CA THR A 120 0.04 -10.85 15.13
C THR A 120 1.11 -10.37 14.16
N PRO A 121 2.13 -9.58 14.56
CA PRO A 121 3.25 -9.24 13.69
C PRO A 121 3.94 -10.42 13.03
N ALA A 122 4.23 -11.49 13.81
CA ALA A 122 4.87 -12.69 13.29
C ALA A 122 4.00 -13.43 12.26
N THR A 123 2.69 -13.52 12.52
CA THR A 123 1.70 -14.07 11.59
C THR A 123 1.69 -13.31 10.26
N VAL A 124 1.62 -11.99 10.32
CA VAL A 124 1.60 -11.14 9.11
C VAL A 124 2.91 -11.26 8.34
N ALA A 125 4.05 -11.30 9.03
CA ALA A 125 5.36 -11.50 8.40
C ALA A 125 5.44 -12.86 7.68
N MET A 126 5.00 -13.95 8.33
CA MET A 126 4.99 -15.28 7.75
C MET A 126 4.10 -15.38 6.51
N ILE A 127 2.87 -14.86 6.60
CA ILE A 127 1.95 -14.80 5.45
C ILE A 127 2.59 -14.02 4.29
N SER A 128 3.23 -12.88 4.58
CA SER A 128 3.85 -12.03 3.56
C SER A 128 5.02 -12.73 2.85
N ILE A 129 5.85 -13.46 3.58
CA ILE A 129 6.96 -14.26 2.99
C ILE A 129 6.40 -15.37 2.09
N LEU A 130 5.42 -16.12 2.58
CA LEU A 130 4.77 -17.20 1.80
C LEU A 130 4.07 -16.62 0.55
N PHE A 131 3.49 -15.43 0.67
CA PHE A 131 2.84 -14.75 -0.45
C PHE A 131 3.82 -14.41 -1.57
N ILE A 132 5.04 -13.98 -1.24
CA ILE A 132 6.09 -13.73 -2.24
C ILE A 132 6.42 -15.02 -3.00
N VAL A 133 6.56 -16.15 -2.30
CA VAL A 133 6.83 -17.44 -2.93
C VAL A 133 5.72 -17.85 -3.89
N ILE A 134 4.46 -17.74 -3.45
CA ILE A 134 3.30 -18.06 -4.31
C ILE A 134 3.24 -17.11 -5.51
N ALA A 135 3.52 -15.82 -5.33
CA ALA A 135 3.53 -14.86 -6.43
C ALA A 135 4.56 -15.23 -7.52
N ILE A 136 5.76 -15.67 -7.12
CA ILE A 136 6.79 -16.11 -8.05
C ILE A 136 6.34 -17.39 -8.80
N VAL A 137 5.79 -18.37 -8.10
CA VAL A 137 5.28 -19.62 -8.69
C VAL A 137 4.14 -19.32 -9.66
N PHE A 138 3.19 -18.47 -9.25
CA PHE A 138 2.08 -18.02 -10.09
C PHE A 138 2.59 -17.33 -11.36
N GLY A 139 3.53 -16.38 -11.23
CA GLY A 139 4.16 -15.71 -12.36
C GLY A 139 4.81 -16.69 -13.34
N PHE A 140 5.56 -17.65 -12.83
CA PHE A 140 6.16 -18.69 -13.65
C PHE A 140 5.13 -19.54 -14.40
N CYS A 141 4.07 -19.97 -13.72
CA CYS A 141 2.99 -20.77 -14.32
C CYS A 141 2.25 -19.98 -15.43
N VAL A 142 1.92 -18.71 -15.19
CA VAL A 142 1.19 -17.89 -16.14
C VAL A 142 2.05 -17.47 -17.34
N TYR A 143 3.28 -17.00 -17.09
CA TYR A 143 4.10 -16.40 -18.16
C TYR A 143 4.99 -17.40 -18.90
N ARG A 144 5.45 -18.46 -18.22
CA ARG A 144 6.31 -19.47 -18.83
C ARG A 144 5.57 -20.71 -19.28
N ARG A 145 4.56 -21.15 -18.52
CA ARG A 145 3.76 -22.35 -18.82
C ARG A 145 2.48 -22.04 -19.59
N ASN A 146 2.19 -20.76 -19.89
CA ASN A 146 0.98 -20.32 -20.58
C ASN A 146 -0.31 -20.88 -19.97
N MET A 147 -0.36 -20.98 -18.65
CA MET A 147 -1.55 -21.47 -17.94
C MET A 147 -2.75 -20.55 -18.21
N PRO A 148 -3.95 -21.09 -18.48
CA PRO A 148 -5.15 -20.28 -18.66
C PRO A 148 -5.40 -19.40 -17.44
N MET A 149 -5.63 -18.10 -17.67
CA MET A 149 -5.72 -17.11 -16.60
C MET A 149 -6.80 -17.42 -15.56
N GLY A 150 -7.97 -17.92 -16.00
CA GLY A 150 -9.05 -18.28 -15.09
C GLY A 150 -8.65 -19.37 -14.09
N ILE A 151 -8.02 -20.44 -14.59
CA ILE A 151 -7.55 -21.56 -13.75
C ILE A 151 -6.44 -21.05 -12.81
N ALA A 152 -5.48 -20.30 -13.34
CA ALA A 152 -4.41 -19.72 -12.55
C ALA A 152 -4.95 -18.85 -11.41
N SER A 153 -5.97 -18.02 -11.68
CA SER A 153 -6.59 -17.15 -10.67
C SER A 153 -7.27 -17.96 -9.55
N VAL A 154 -8.03 -18.99 -9.90
CA VAL A 154 -8.68 -19.86 -8.91
C VAL A 154 -7.64 -20.55 -8.04
N VAL A 155 -6.61 -21.16 -8.65
CA VAL A 155 -5.52 -21.79 -7.92
C VAL A 155 -4.76 -20.77 -7.04
N GLY A 156 -4.52 -19.56 -7.56
CA GLY A 156 -3.88 -18.48 -6.83
C GLY A 156 -4.67 -18.05 -5.58
N VAL A 157 -6.00 -17.87 -5.72
CA VAL A 157 -6.88 -17.52 -4.59
C VAL A 157 -6.91 -18.65 -3.55
N LEU A 158 -7.02 -19.91 -3.96
CA LEU A 158 -6.95 -21.05 -3.05
C LEU A 158 -5.59 -21.12 -2.33
N ALA A 159 -4.50 -20.84 -3.04
CA ALA A 159 -3.18 -20.76 -2.44
C ALA A 159 -3.07 -19.63 -1.40
N ILE A 160 -3.69 -18.46 -1.66
CA ILE A 160 -3.75 -17.37 -0.68
C ILE A 160 -4.47 -17.82 0.60
N VAL A 161 -5.63 -18.46 0.48
CA VAL A 161 -6.37 -18.97 1.65
C VAL A 161 -5.52 -19.99 2.42
N LEU A 162 -4.80 -20.86 1.71
CA LEU A 162 -3.92 -21.84 2.33
C LEU A 162 -2.77 -21.19 3.11
N ILE A 163 -2.07 -20.19 2.53
CA ILE A 163 -0.99 -19.51 3.26
C ILE A 163 -1.48 -18.71 4.44
N MET A 164 -2.69 -18.14 4.37
CA MET A 164 -3.32 -17.48 5.52
C MET A 164 -3.53 -18.50 6.64
N ALA A 165 -4.10 -19.68 6.34
CA ALA A 165 -4.28 -20.73 7.32
C ALA A 165 -2.94 -21.23 7.89
N ILE A 166 -1.91 -21.39 7.06
CA ILE A 166 -0.56 -21.77 7.52
C ILE A 166 0.01 -20.69 8.44
N GLY A 167 0.00 -19.43 8.03
CA GLY A 167 0.57 -18.32 8.81
C GLY A 167 -0.13 -18.12 10.16
N MET A 168 -1.45 -18.31 10.23
CA MET A 168 -2.19 -18.24 11.50
C MET A 168 -1.82 -19.36 12.49
N ASN A 169 -1.41 -20.53 12.00
CA ASN A 169 -1.06 -21.67 12.86
C ASN A 169 0.47 -21.84 13.05
N PHE A 170 1.27 -21.30 12.16
CA PHE A 170 2.71 -21.46 12.16
C PHE A 170 3.43 -20.16 11.77
N HIS A 171 3.97 -19.47 12.76
CA HIS A 171 4.64 -18.17 12.62
C HIS A 171 5.89 -18.08 13.52
N PRO A 172 6.94 -18.85 13.23
CA PRO A 172 8.12 -18.97 14.11
C PRO A 172 9.07 -17.76 14.06
N ILE A 173 8.78 -16.72 13.27
CA ILE A 173 9.72 -15.63 12.99
C ILE A 173 9.41 -14.42 13.87
N TYR A 174 10.20 -14.22 14.92
CA TYR A 174 10.12 -13.08 15.84
C TYR A 174 11.40 -12.26 15.73
N LEU A 175 11.39 -11.23 14.90
CA LEU A 175 12.54 -10.36 14.70
C LEU A 175 12.23 -8.93 15.10
N SER A 176 13.24 -8.20 15.55
CA SER A 176 13.10 -6.78 15.85
C SER A 176 12.80 -5.94 14.61
N THR A 177 12.15 -4.80 14.78
CA THR A 177 11.88 -3.84 13.69
C THR A 177 13.14 -3.46 12.94
N LYS A 178 14.31 -3.34 13.63
CA LYS A 178 15.59 -3.06 12.97
C LYS A 178 16.03 -4.19 12.05
N ALA A 179 15.87 -5.45 12.45
CA ALA A 179 16.19 -6.59 11.60
C ALA A 179 15.28 -6.65 10.36
N TRP A 180 13.98 -6.41 10.55
CA TRP A 180 13.04 -6.32 9.44
C TRP A 180 13.35 -5.18 8.48
N MET A 181 13.83 -4.04 8.96
CA MET A 181 14.25 -2.92 8.12
C MET A 181 15.37 -3.34 7.15
N TRP A 182 16.36 -4.09 7.63
CA TRP A 182 17.42 -4.63 6.76
C TRP A 182 16.90 -5.66 5.77
N ILE A 183 16.04 -6.58 6.21
CA ILE A 183 15.45 -7.61 5.34
C ILE A 183 14.61 -6.96 4.23
N VAL A 184 13.76 -6.00 4.59
CA VAL A 184 12.93 -5.25 3.63
C VAL A 184 13.82 -4.43 2.68
N GLY A 185 14.89 -3.80 3.19
CA GLY A 185 15.85 -3.07 2.36
C GLY A 185 16.53 -3.96 1.32
N ILE A 186 17.00 -5.15 1.72
CA ILE A 186 17.57 -6.14 0.80
C ILE A 186 16.52 -6.61 -0.22
N TYR A 187 15.30 -6.89 0.24
CA TYR A 187 14.19 -7.26 -0.65
C TYR A 187 13.91 -6.18 -1.69
N ILE A 188 13.85 -4.91 -1.30
CA ILE A 188 13.65 -3.78 -2.22
C ILE A 188 14.77 -3.71 -3.25
N ALA A 189 16.02 -3.87 -2.82
CA ALA A 189 17.18 -3.88 -3.72
C ALA A 189 17.09 -5.02 -4.76
N ILE A 190 16.74 -6.23 -4.34
CA ILE A 190 16.52 -7.37 -5.24
C ILE A 190 15.33 -7.12 -6.17
N ALA A 191 14.22 -6.64 -5.63
CA ALA A 191 13.00 -6.37 -6.39
C ALA A 191 13.22 -5.27 -7.46
N SER A 192 14.07 -4.29 -7.20
CA SER A 192 14.36 -3.19 -8.13
C SER A 192 15.09 -3.65 -9.40
N VAL A 193 15.88 -4.71 -9.33
CA VAL A 193 16.60 -5.28 -10.50
C VAL A 193 15.87 -6.47 -11.13
N THR A 194 14.84 -6.99 -10.47
CA THR A 194 14.05 -8.12 -10.97
C THR A 194 13.04 -7.65 -12.01
N PRO A 195 12.91 -8.34 -13.16
CA PRO A 195 11.88 -8.01 -14.14
C PRO A 195 10.47 -8.00 -13.55
N VAL A 196 9.69 -6.97 -13.86
CA VAL A 196 8.35 -6.69 -13.30
C VAL A 196 7.40 -7.90 -13.43
N TRP A 197 7.48 -8.64 -14.52
CA TRP A 197 6.63 -9.80 -14.79
C TRP A 197 6.92 -11.03 -13.91
N ILE A 198 8.10 -11.09 -13.28
CA ILE A 198 8.47 -12.22 -12.40
C ILE A 198 7.89 -12.03 -11.00
N LEU A 199 7.99 -10.84 -10.45
CA LEU A 199 7.69 -10.58 -9.04
C LEU A 199 6.52 -9.61 -8.85
N LEU A 200 6.59 -8.42 -9.43
CA LEU A 200 5.64 -7.35 -9.14
C LEU A 200 4.25 -7.62 -9.71
N GLN A 201 4.13 -7.90 -11.00
CA GLN A 201 2.83 -8.12 -11.64
C GLN A 201 2.05 -9.30 -11.04
N PRO A 202 2.64 -10.49 -10.83
CA PRO A 202 1.93 -11.60 -10.22
C PRO A 202 1.51 -11.31 -8.77
N ARG A 203 2.42 -10.70 -8.00
CA ARG A 203 2.16 -10.34 -6.62
C ARG A 203 0.99 -9.37 -6.51
N ASP A 204 1.04 -8.29 -7.25
CA ASP A 204 0.03 -7.26 -7.17
C ASP A 204 -1.32 -7.73 -7.74
N TYR A 205 -1.31 -8.58 -8.77
CA TYR A 205 -2.52 -9.23 -9.26
C TYR A 205 -3.19 -10.10 -8.18
N LEU A 206 -2.41 -10.92 -7.47
CA LEU A 206 -2.93 -11.74 -6.37
C LEU A 206 -3.39 -10.87 -5.19
N SER A 207 -2.65 -9.81 -4.84
CA SER A 207 -3.03 -8.86 -3.80
C SER A 207 -4.35 -8.17 -4.11
N SER A 208 -4.68 -7.92 -5.38
CA SER A 208 -5.92 -7.27 -5.76
C SER A 208 -7.16 -8.05 -5.32
N PHE A 209 -7.11 -9.38 -5.29
CA PHE A 209 -8.21 -10.21 -4.78
C PHE A 209 -8.45 -9.98 -3.29
N LEU A 210 -7.38 -9.89 -2.49
CA LEU A 210 -7.48 -9.58 -1.05
C LEU A 210 -8.07 -8.19 -0.85
N LEU A 211 -7.64 -7.22 -1.65
CA LEU A 211 -8.13 -5.85 -1.57
C LEU A 211 -9.62 -5.75 -1.95
N TYR A 212 -10.06 -6.41 -3.02
CA TYR A 212 -11.48 -6.48 -3.37
C TYR A 212 -12.30 -7.19 -2.30
N ALA A 213 -11.80 -8.29 -1.75
CA ALA A 213 -12.48 -8.99 -0.66
C ALA A 213 -12.60 -8.09 0.58
N MET A 214 -11.54 -7.39 0.96
CA MET A 214 -11.54 -6.43 2.07
C MET A 214 -12.58 -5.32 1.86
N LEU A 215 -12.62 -4.71 0.67
CA LEU A 215 -13.59 -3.65 0.35
C LEU A 215 -15.02 -4.17 0.39
N ALA A 216 -15.27 -5.38 -0.16
CA ALA A 216 -16.58 -5.99 -0.12
C ALA A 216 -17.03 -6.28 1.33
N VAL A 217 -16.17 -6.90 2.13
CA VAL A 217 -16.46 -7.21 3.55
C VAL A 217 -16.67 -5.91 4.34
N ALA A 218 -15.86 -4.88 4.12
CA ALA A 218 -16.03 -3.59 4.77
C ALA A 218 -17.37 -2.94 4.40
N PHE A 219 -17.71 -2.93 3.11
CA PHE A 219 -18.98 -2.37 2.63
C PHE A 219 -20.20 -3.10 3.22
N PHE A 220 -20.23 -4.43 3.10
CA PHE A 220 -21.34 -5.22 3.66
C PHE A 220 -21.36 -5.17 5.19
N GLY A 221 -20.19 -5.13 5.83
CA GLY A 221 -20.08 -4.99 7.29
C GLY A 221 -20.70 -3.68 7.78
N VAL A 222 -20.42 -2.57 7.13
CA VAL A 222 -21.01 -1.26 7.46
C VAL A 222 -22.53 -1.28 7.21
N VAL A 223 -22.98 -1.84 6.08
CA VAL A 223 -24.42 -1.92 5.76
C VAL A 223 -25.19 -2.78 6.75
N VAL A 224 -24.62 -3.91 7.19
CA VAL A 224 -25.28 -4.84 8.12
C VAL A 224 -25.21 -4.36 9.57
N ALA A 225 -24.05 -3.86 10.00
CA ALA A 225 -23.82 -3.45 11.37
C ALA A 225 -24.47 -2.09 11.72
N HIS A 226 -24.82 -1.28 10.71
CA HIS A 226 -25.36 0.08 10.88
C HIS A 226 -24.64 0.87 12.00
N PRO A 227 -23.30 0.98 11.98
CA PRO A 227 -22.58 1.65 13.05
C PRO A 227 -23.03 3.10 13.16
N THR A 228 -23.37 3.51 14.39
CA THR A 228 -23.70 4.91 14.67
C THR A 228 -22.44 5.65 15.08
N PHE A 229 -22.31 6.91 14.64
CA PHE A 229 -21.28 7.79 15.17
C PHE A 229 -21.62 8.12 16.63
N ASP A 230 -20.79 7.63 17.54
CA ASP A 230 -20.93 7.92 18.96
C ASP A 230 -20.37 9.30 19.29
N SER A 231 -20.76 9.87 20.44
CA SER A 231 -20.24 11.12 20.98
C SER A 231 -18.71 11.14 21.18
N THR A 232 -18.10 9.96 21.22
CA THR A 232 -16.63 9.79 21.29
C THR A 232 -15.93 10.11 19.96
N PHE A 233 -16.64 10.15 18.83
CA PHE A 233 -16.08 10.49 17.53
C PHE A 233 -16.86 11.67 16.91
N PRO A 234 -16.54 12.92 17.31
CA PRO A 234 -17.27 14.09 16.88
C PRO A 234 -17.04 14.43 15.41
N ALA A 235 -17.93 15.23 14.83
CA ALA A 235 -17.79 15.69 13.46
C ALA A 235 -16.48 16.46 13.24
N VAL A 236 -16.12 17.33 14.17
CA VAL A 236 -14.84 18.03 14.21
C VAL A 236 -14.32 17.98 15.64
N THR A 237 -13.09 17.51 15.82
CA THR A 237 -12.46 17.47 17.13
C THR A 237 -11.82 18.81 17.49
N SER A 238 -10.75 19.16 16.78
CA SER A 238 -10.08 20.47 16.90
C SER A 238 -9.15 20.67 15.71
N PHE A 239 -8.67 21.94 15.53
CA PHE A 239 -7.66 22.25 14.52
C PHE A 239 -6.24 21.83 14.91
N ALA A 240 -6.01 21.53 16.18
CA ALA A 240 -4.75 21.04 16.71
C ALA A 240 -5.03 19.93 17.72
N VAL A 241 -4.41 18.78 17.53
CA VAL A 241 -4.57 17.59 18.37
C VAL A 241 -3.20 17.12 18.85
N ASP A 242 -3.06 16.88 20.12
CA ASP A 242 -1.88 16.23 20.69
C ASP A 242 -2.11 14.71 20.68
N ASN A 243 -1.26 13.99 19.93
CA ASN A 243 -1.33 12.53 19.82
C ASN A 243 -0.29 11.80 20.68
N GLY A 244 0.28 12.49 21.68
CA GLY A 244 1.33 11.95 22.56
C GLY A 244 2.76 12.03 21.97
N ASN A 245 2.89 12.30 20.69
CA ASN A 245 4.18 12.53 19.99
C ASN A 245 4.38 14.02 19.66
N GLY A 246 3.45 14.89 20.09
CA GLY A 246 3.45 16.32 19.87
C GLY A 246 2.15 16.81 19.24
N VAL A 247 2.00 18.13 19.20
CA VAL A 247 0.81 18.79 18.64
C VAL A 247 0.84 18.69 17.13
N GLN A 248 -0.18 18.08 16.56
CA GLN A 248 -0.41 18.00 15.12
C GLN A 248 -1.53 18.96 14.73
N TYR A 249 -1.26 19.80 13.72
CA TYR A 249 -2.23 20.75 13.19
C TYR A 249 -2.98 20.12 12.00
N MET A 250 -4.28 20.39 11.91
CA MET A 250 -5.11 19.92 10.80
C MET A 250 -4.50 20.31 9.45
N PHE A 251 -4.00 21.54 9.31
CA PHE A 251 -3.19 21.95 8.19
C PHE A 251 -1.70 21.95 8.61
N PRO A 252 -0.80 21.21 7.93
CA PRO A 252 -0.99 20.46 6.66
C PRO A 252 -1.34 18.97 6.83
N VAL A 253 -1.41 18.44 8.05
CA VAL A 253 -1.45 16.98 8.30
C VAL A 253 -2.61 16.29 7.58
N LEU A 254 -3.84 16.81 7.67
CA LEU A 254 -5.00 16.25 6.97
C LEU A 254 -4.74 16.11 5.46
N PHE A 255 -4.12 17.10 4.85
CA PHE A 255 -3.91 17.15 3.40
C PHE A 255 -2.76 16.24 2.93
N THR A 256 -1.76 16.03 3.78
CA THR A 256 -0.60 15.20 3.46
C THR A 256 -0.80 13.73 3.79
N THR A 257 -1.66 13.40 4.75
CA THR A 257 -1.92 12.01 5.15
C THR A 257 -2.96 11.31 4.29
N VAL A 258 -3.89 12.05 3.69
CA VAL A 258 -5.00 11.52 2.88
C VAL A 258 -4.77 11.73 1.38
N ALA A 259 -3.69 12.41 0.99
CA ALA A 259 -3.37 12.66 -0.42
C ALA A 259 -2.90 11.44 -1.16
#